data_62706e6d803e3a7401f09aa71d284a22
#
_entry.id   62706e6d803e3a7401f09aa71d284a22
#
_cell.length_a   1.000
_cell.length_b   1.000
_cell.length_c   1.000
_cell.angle_alpha   90.00
_cell.angle_beta   90.00
_cell.angle_gamma   90.00
#
_symmetry.space_group_name_H-M   'P 1'
#
loop_
_entity.id
_entity.type
_entity.pdbx_description
1 polymer ?
#
loop_
_entity_poly.entity_id
_entity_poly.type
_entity_poly.pdbx_seq_one_letter_code
_entity_poly.pdbx_strand_id
1 'polypeptide(L)'
;MTIPLVFKPLKQDSTLLYDGGMYNNFPWQVLKEDFGPEVLIGSKCTAGNTKPSEDNVVDQILALTMMHTDYKLPSDSDILIEHAFEDVSTLDFGKVEYVINRGYSDAIDAMPLIKERITRRVDPDSLSAARKAYRASLPNLFFDKYEISGLNDNQTMYVKELLQLDGPKNAKKKKDRAFDLEKFRSGYFKILSDGDIEGNYPDVTYDDSSKFFKLDIEMKTKPSFKVMFGGNVSSTSMNQAYVGLEYRRIGLSSQTYNFDGYFSPLYSSLSLRGRTDFFMKALFSLDYGHNFNYYNYFKSNFGGIAKKTDLTYSKYIDTYATAALTVPVDRYSVLSLRMNGGYDRYSYFQTTD
;
A
#
# COMPACT_ATOMS: atom_id res chain seq x y z
N MET A 1 7.68 -12.85 -2.49
CA MET A 1 6.79 -13.41 -1.45
C MET A 1 5.43 -12.74 -1.57
N THR A 2 4.44 -13.47 -2.04
CA THR A 2 3.07 -12.99 -2.22
C THR A 2 2.12 -13.94 -1.48
N ILE A 3 2.19 -13.87 -0.13
CA ILE A 3 1.35 -14.70 0.75
C ILE A 3 -0.12 -14.33 0.50
N PRO A 4 -0.99 -15.30 0.18
CA PRO A 4 -2.41 -15.04 -0.04
C PRO A 4 -3.04 -14.31 1.16
N LEU A 5 -4.01 -13.44 0.88
CA LEU A 5 -4.72 -12.59 1.84
C LEU A 5 -3.87 -11.50 2.51
N VAL A 6 -2.53 -11.61 2.51
CA VAL A 6 -1.62 -10.62 3.09
C VAL A 6 -1.08 -9.69 2.03
N PHE A 7 -0.66 -10.24 0.89
CA PHE A 7 -0.09 -9.45 -0.21
C PHE A 7 -0.84 -9.68 -1.52
N LYS A 8 -0.86 -8.64 -2.36
CA LYS A 8 -1.42 -8.74 -3.70
C LYS A 8 -0.54 -9.67 -4.55
N PRO A 9 -1.12 -10.65 -5.29
CA PRO A 9 -0.35 -11.52 -6.17
C PRO A 9 0.34 -10.73 -7.28
N LEU A 10 1.51 -11.21 -7.70
CA LEU A 10 2.21 -10.67 -8.85
C LEU A 10 1.56 -11.24 -10.13
N LYS A 11 1.21 -10.37 -11.07
CA LYS A 11 0.74 -10.79 -12.39
C LYS A 11 1.91 -10.77 -13.38
N GLN A 12 2.19 -11.90 -13.99
CA GLN A 12 3.18 -12.05 -15.06
C GLN A 12 2.56 -12.85 -16.19
N ASP A 13 2.64 -12.36 -17.42
CA ASP A 13 2.11 -13.02 -18.64
C ASP A 13 0.68 -13.58 -18.48
N SER A 14 -0.23 -12.79 -17.90
CA SER A 14 -1.61 -13.17 -17.59
C SER A 14 -1.77 -14.21 -16.46
N THR A 15 -0.69 -14.69 -15.87
CA THR A 15 -0.69 -15.64 -14.74
C THR A 15 -0.50 -14.90 -13.42
N LEU A 16 -1.24 -15.31 -12.39
CA LEU A 16 -1.06 -14.80 -11.03
C LEU A 16 -0.05 -15.68 -10.30
N LEU A 17 1.04 -15.05 -9.86
CA LEU A 17 2.09 -15.72 -9.10
C LEU A 17 1.87 -15.46 -7.60
N TYR A 18 1.94 -16.54 -6.85
CA TYR A 18 1.87 -16.55 -5.40
C TYR A 18 3.20 -17.04 -4.80
N ASP A 19 3.26 -17.10 -3.48
CA ASP A 19 4.43 -17.59 -2.76
C ASP A 19 4.71 -19.07 -3.09
N GLY A 20 5.92 -19.37 -3.51
CA GLY A 20 6.34 -20.74 -3.83
C GLY A 20 6.29 -21.70 -2.64
N GLY A 21 6.39 -21.17 -1.42
CA GLY A 21 6.25 -21.94 -0.19
C GLY A 21 4.89 -22.62 -0.02
N MET A 22 3.85 -22.16 -0.75
CA MET A 22 2.55 -22.84 -0.78
C MET A 22 2.62 -24.23 -1.38
N TYR A 23 3.47 -24.44 -2.39
CA TYR A 23 3.63 -25.71 -3.09
C TYR A 23 4.77 -26.53 -2.50
N ASN A 24 5.92 -25.91 -2.27
CA ASN A 24 7.09 -26.56 -1.70
C ASN A 24 7.98 -25.51 -1.01
N ASN A 25 7.91 -25.50 0.32
CA ASN A 25 8.66 -24.55 1.14
C ASN A 25 10.15 -24.92 1.32
N PHE A 26 10.56 -26.11 0.83
CA PHE A 26 11.93 -26.60 0.91
C PHE A 26 12.28 -27.41 -0.36
N PRO A 27 12.47 -26.79 -1.51
CA PRO A 27 12.50 -27.43 -2.83
C PRO A 27 13.86 -28.10 -3.18
N TRP A 28 14.39 -28.95 -2.30
CA TRP A 28 15.65 -29.63 -2.51
C TRP A 28 15.61 -30.60 -3.70
N GLN A 29 14.43 -31.17 -3.98
CA GLN A 29 14.24 -32.11 -5.10
C GLN A 29 14.52 -31.42 -6.42
N VAL A 30 13.94 -30.23 -6.64
CA VAL A 30 14.13 -29.39 -7.83
C VAL A 30 15.59 -29.00 -7.99
N LEU A 31 16.23 -28.56 -6.87
CA LEU A 31 17.64 -28.19 -6.87
C LEU A 31 18.55 -29.38 -7.29
N LYS A 32 18.23 -30.58 -6.80
CA LYS A 32 18.97 -31.79 -7.12
C LYS A 32 18.77 -32.21 -8.58
N GLU A 33 17.57 -32.08 -9.08
CA GLU A 33 17.20 -32.46 -10.44
C GLU A 33 17.81 -31.51 -11.48
N ASP A 34 17.76 -30.21 -11.23
CA ASP A 34 18.25 -29.20 -12.18
C ASP A 34 19.78 -29.04 -12.19
N PHE A 35 20.43 -29.20 -11.04
CA PHE A 35 21.85 -28.87 -10.89
C PHE A 35 22.74 -30.07 -10.52
N GLY A 36 22.20 -31.21 -10.08
CA GLY A 36 22.95 -32.40 -9.70
C GLY A 36 24.08 -32.18 -8.69
N PRO A 37 23.85 -31.42 -7.58
CA PRO A 37 24.91 -31.10 -6.65
C PRO A 37 25.41 -32.33 -5.89
N GLU A 38 26.69 -32.38 -5.56
CA GLU A 38 27.28 -33.44 -4.75
C GLU A 38 26.88 -33.35 -3.28
N VAL A 39 26.67 -32.12 -2.76
CA VAL A 39 26.25 -31.84 -1.40
C VAL A 39 25.16 -30.78 -1.42
N LEU A 40 24.05 -31.04 -0.76
CA LEU A 40 23.00 -30.05 -0.49
C LEU A 40 23.21 -29.42 0.87
N ILE A 41 23.06 -28.11 0.94
CA ILE A 41 23.00 -27.38 2.20
C ILE A 41 21.62 -26.77 2.31
N GLY A 42 20.82 -27.24 3.25
CA GLY A 42 19.49 -26.74 3.55
C GLY A 42 19.50 -25.80 4.76
N SER A 43 18.83 -24.67 4.66
CA SER A 43 18.58 -23.75 5.78
C SER A 43 17.09 -23.72 6.06
N LYS A 44 16.67 -24.22 7.22
CA LYS A 44 15.27 -24.35 7.61
C LYS A 44 14.93 -23.36 8.70
N CYS A 45 14.13 -22.36 8.36
CA CYS A 45 13.70 -21.25 9.24
C CYS A 45 12.29 -21.42 9.77
N THR A 46 11.71 -22.62 9.68
CA THR A 46 10.32 -22.89 10.08
C THR A 46 10.27 -24.04 11.06
N ALA A 47 9.27 -24.02 11.95
CA ALA A 47 8.96 -25.18 12.80
C ALA A 47 8.48 -26.41 12.02
N GLY A 48 8.28 -26.30 10.71
CA GLY A 48 7.81 -27.37 9.83
C GLY A 48 6.30 -27.39 9.67
N ASN A 49 5.76 -28.60 9.46
CA ASN A 49 4.33 -28.81 9.25
C ASN A 49 3.56 -28.83 10.59
N THR A 50 3.49 -27.68 11.26
CA THR A 50 2.78 -27.56 12.56
C THR A 50 1.27 -27.46 12.35
N LYS A 51 0.50 -27.97 13.33
CA LYS A 51 -0.94 -27.77 13.35
C LYS A 51 -1.23 -26.30 13.67
N PRO A 52 -2.19 -25.65 12.98
CA PRO A 52 -2.58 -24.29 13.26
C PRO A 52 -3.23 -24.18 14.65
N SER A 53 -3.09 -23.01 15.29
CA SER A 53 -3.80 -22.71 16.54
C SER A 53 -5.31 -22.61 16.31
N GLU A 54 -6.10 -23.08 17.25
CA GLU A 54 -7.57 -22.98 17.20
C GLU A 54 -8.06 -21.52 17.25
N ASP A 55 -7.30 -20.64 17.87
CA ASP A 55 -7.66 -19.23 18.08
C ASP A 55 -7.19 -18.29 16.97
N ASN A 56 -6.37 -18.77 16.02
CA ASN A 56 -5.81 -17.92 14.96
C ASN A 56 -6.34 -18.33 13.58
N VAL A 57 -7.36 -17.61 13.12
CA VAL A 57 -8.00 -17.84 11.81
C VAL A 57 -7.03 -17.68 10.64
N VAL A 58 -6.06 -16.75 10.74
CA VAL A 58 -5.07 -16.51 9.66
C VAL A 58 -4.14 -17.72 9.54
N ASP A 59 -3.66 -18.27 10.66
CA ASP A 59 -2.82 -19.48 10.67
C ASP A 59 -3.58 -20.69 10.13
N GLN A 60 -4.87 -20.82 10.45
CA GLN A 60 -5.73 -21.88 9.92
C GLN A 60 -5.85 -21.78 8.39
N ILE A 61 -6.12 -20.59 7.86
CA ILE A 61 -6.24 -20.38 6.42
C ILE A 61 -4.89 -20.65 5.72
N LEU A 62 -3.78 -20.16 6.28
CA LEU A 62 -2.44 -20.43 5.74
C LEU A 62 -2.13 -21.94 5.73
N ALA A 63 -2.45 -22.65 6.83
CA ALA A 63 -2.26 -24.09 6.90
C ALA A 63 -3.09 -24.87 5.86
N LEU A 64 -4.30 -24.38 5.53
CA LEU A 64 -5.14 -24.97 4.47
C LEU A 64 -4.60 -24.73 3.07
N THR A 65 -3.84 -23.67 2.86
CA THR A 65 -3.30 -23.30 1.54
C THR A 65 -1.90 -23.83 1.28
N MET A 66 -1.17 -24.23 2.32
CA MET A 66 0.20 -24.76 2.20
C MET A 66 0.20 -26.28 2.06
N MET A 67 0.92 -26.78 1.07
CA MET A 67 1.14 -28.22 0.90
C MET A 67 2.15 -28.73 1.92
N HIS A 68 2.03 -30.02 2.25
CA HIS A 68 2.99 -30.69 3.13
C HIS A 68 4.40 -30.68 2.49
N THR A 69 5.36 -30.14 3.20
CA THR A 69 6.74 -30.03 2.74
C THR A 69 7.63 -31.08 3.39
N ASP A 70 8.44 -31.77 2.59
CA ASP A 70 9.48 -32.68 3.09
C ASP A 70 10.78 -31.92 3.34
N TYR A 71 11.12 -31.73 4.61
CA TYR A 71 12.34 -31.06 5.05
C TYR A 71 13.54 -32.03 5.21
N LYS A 72 13.36 -33.32 4.92
CA LYS A 72 14.43 -34.31 5.03
C LYS A 72 15.29 -34.31 3.78
N LEU A 73 16.57 -34.03 3.92
CA LEU A 73 17.52 -34.11 2.82
C LEU A 73 17.79 -35.60 2.44
N PRO A 74 18.09 -35.87 1.17
CA PRO A 74 18.13 -37.24 0.63
C PRO A 74 19.38 -38.05 1.02
N SER A 75 20.44 -37.41 1.46
CA SER A 75 21.71 -38.07 1.74
C SER A 75 22.28 -37.68 3.10
N ASP A 76 22.97 -38.60 3.78
CA ASP A 76 23.71 -38.32 5.00
C ASP A 76 24.92 -37.38 4.76
N SER A 77 25.33 -37.20 3.50
CA SER A 77 26.36 -36.22 3.13
C SER A 77 25.79 -34.79 3.06
N ASP A 78 24.50 -34.63 2.97
CA ASP A 78 23.84 -33.32 2.94
C ASP A 78 23.80 -32.70 4.35
N ILE A 79 23.69 -31.39 4.40
CA ILE A 79 23.77 -30.61 5.63
C ILE A 79 22.48 -29.82 5.83
N LEU A 80 21.76 -30.10 6.90
CA LEU A 80 20.59 -29.33 7.31
C LEU A 80 20.95 -28.41 8.48
N ILE A 81 20.77 -27.12 8.29
CA ILE A 81 20.89 -26.10 9.34
C ILE A 81 19.48 -25.73 9.76
N GLU A 82 19.12 -26.08 10.98
CA GLU A 82 17.80 -25.75 11.53
C GLU A 82 17.89 -24.54 12.46
N HIS A 83 17.02 -23.57 12.22
CA HIS A 83 16.90 -22.38 13.03
C HIS A 83 15.64 -22.45 13.86
N ALA A 84 15.77 -22.53 15.18
CA ALA A 84 14.64 -22.52 16.11
C ALA A 84 14.29 -21.09 16.52
N PHE A 85 13.10 -20.63 16.14
CA PHE A 85 12.54 -19.34 16.51
C PHE A 85 11.20 -19.59 17.23
N GLU A 86 11.23 -19.69 18.55
CA GLU A 86 10.02 -19.97 19.36
C GLU A 86 9.10 -18.74 19.46
N ASP A 87 9.68 -17.53 19.47
CA ASP A 87 8.97 -16.27 19.73
C ASP A 87 8.85 -15.36 18.49
N VAL A 88 8.99 -15.89 17.29
CA VAL A 88 8.94 -15.09 16.05
C VAL A 88 7.79 -15.57 15.17
N SER A 89 6.84 -14.68 14.90
CA SER A 89 5.78 -14.93 13.93
C SER A 89 6.20 -14.53 12.51
N THR A 90 5.48 -15.05 11.51
CA THR A 90 5.76 -14.81 10.08
C THR A 90 5.74 -13.32 9.70
N LEU A 91 5.01 -12.47 10.42
CA LEU A 91 4.87 -11.03 10.15
C LEU A 91 5.57 -10.13 11.18
N ASP A 92 6.42 -10.70 12.04
CA ASP A 92 7.12 -9.95 13.08
C ASP A 92 8.39 -9.28 12.54
N PHE A 93 8.20 -8.28 11.69
CA PHE A 93 9.31 -7.54 11.06
C PHE A 93 10.16 -6.73 12.06
N GLY A 94 9.67 -6.51 13.29
CA GLY A 94 10.43 -5.83 14.33
C GLY A 94 11.62 -6.65 14.85
N LYS A 95 11.61 -7.97 14.65
CA LYS A 95 12.66 -8.89 15.10
C LYS A 95 13.68 -9.27 14.02
N VAL A 96 13.71 -8.57 12.89
CA VAL A 96 14.59 -8.90 11.74
C VAL A 96 16.06 -9.01 12.14
N GLU A 97 16.57 -8.07 12.92
CA GLU A 97 17.97 -8.08 13.37
C GLU A 97 18.29 -9.30 14.24
N TYR A 98 17.39 -9.65 15.15
CA TYR A 98 17.52 -10.86 15.97
C TYR A 98 17.57 -12.13 15.10
N VAL A 99 16.67 -12.25 14.13
CA VAL A 99 16.60 -13.42 13.23
C VAL A 99 17.87 -13.54 12.38
N ILE A 100 18.38 -12.42 11.85
CA ILE A 100 19.64 -12.40 11.09
C ILE A 100 20.81 -12.87 11.94
N ASN A 101 20.97 -12.32 13.14
CA ASN A 101 22.08 -12.66 14.04
C ASN A 101 22.01 -14.12 14.48
N ARG A 102 20.82 -14.62 14.76
CA ARG A 102 20.63 -16.03 15.12
C ARG A 102 20.99 -16.95 13.96
N GLY A 103 20.47 -16.70 12.75
CA GLY A 103 20.79 -17.50 11.57
C GLY A 103 22.29 -17.47 11.22
N TYR A 104 22.96 -16.33 11.43
CA TYR A 104 24.40 -16.22 11.26
C TYR A 104 25.15 -17.10 12.26
N SER A 105 24.79 -17.08 13.55
CA SER A 105 25.39 -17.92 14.58
C SER A 105 25.23 -19.41 14.26
N ASP A 106 24.01 -19.86 13.95
CA ASP A 106 23.71 -21.25 13.62
C ASP A 106 24.51 -21.71 12.37
N ALA A 107 24.70 -20.83 11.39
CA ALA A 107 25.52 -21.14 10.23
C ALA A 107 27.02 -21.22 10.54
N ILE A 108 27.55 -20.40 11.46
CA ILE A 108 28.94 -20.48 11.94
C ILE A 108 29.17 -21.79 12.71
N ASP A 109 28.20 -22.19 13.53
CA ASP A 109 28.30 -23.46 14.28
C ASP A 109 28.29 -24.68 13.35
N ALA A 110 27.58 -24.61 12.20
CA ALA A 110 27.61 -25.63 11.16
C ALA A 110 28.87 -25.59 10.27
N MET A 111 29.67 -24.54 10.34
CA MET A 111 30.85 -24.33 9.46
C MET A 111 31.91 -25.44 9.51
N PRO A 112 32.26 -26.05 10.67
CA PRO A 112 33.17 -27.18 10.69
C PRO A 112 32.73 -28.34 9.82
N LEU A 113 31.45 -28.74 9.94
CA LEU A 113 30.84 -29.79 9.13
C LEU A 113 30.81 -29.43 7.64
N ILE A 114 30.47 -28.20 7.31
CA ILE A 114 30.49 -27.71 5.93
C ILE A 114 31.89 -27.81 5.33
N LYS A 115 32.92 -27.43 6.11
CA LYS A 115 34.32 -27.47 5.65
C LYS A 115 34.87 -28.90 5.52
N GLU A 116 34.38 -29.83 6.31
CA GLU A 116 34.69 -31.25 6.22
C GLU A 116 34.13 -31.88 4.94
N ARG A 117 32.83 -31.60 4.65
CA ARG A 117 32.12 -32.17 3.48
C ARG A 117 32.53 -31.51 2.17
N ILE A 118 32.78 -30.20 2.18
CA ILE A 118 33.17 -29.42 1.00
C ILE A 118 34.62 -29.01 1.11
N THR A 119 35.49 -29.76 0.49
CA THR A 119 36.96 -29.54 0.51
C THR A 119 37.41 -28.51 -0.50
N ARG A 120 36.63 -28.31 -1.59
CA ARG A 120 36.93 -27.27 -2.60
C ARG A 120 36.96 -25.88 -1.96
N ARG A 121 38.02 -25.15 -2.23
CA ARG A 121 38.15 -23.73 -1.83
C ARG A 121 38.30 -22.87 -3.09
N VAL A 122 37.66 -21.73 -3.06
CA VAL A 122 37.78 -20.73 -4.13
C VAL A 122 38.51 -19.55 -3.51
N ASP A 123 39.52 -19.08 -4.20
CA ASP A 123 40.25 -17.87 -3.80
C ASP A 123 39.27 -16.67 -3.80
N PRO A 124 39.17 -15.93 -2.68
CA PRO A 124 38.25 -14.80 -2.56
C PRO A 124 38.46 -13.71 -3.62
N ASP A 125 39.74 -13.46 -3.98
CA ASP A 125 40.09 -12.42 -4.96
C ASP A 125 39.67 -12.85 -6.38
N SER A 126 39.90 -14.10 -6.74
CA SER A 126 39.40 -14.70 -7.99
C SER A 126 37.88 -14.62 -8.09
N LEU A 127 37.13 -14.94 -7.01
CA LEU A 127 35.70 -14.87 -6.95
C LEU A 127 35.19 -13.43 -7.09
N SER A 128 35.85 -12.50 -6.39
CA SER A 128 35.55 -11.07 -6.45
C SER A 128 35.78 -10.51 -7.86
N ALA A 129 36.89 -10.90 -8.52
CA ALA A 129 37.20 -10.52 -9.90
C ALA A 129 36.15 -11.06 -10.88
N ALA A 130 35.77 -12.34 -10.74
CA ALA A 130 34.74 -12.94 -11.58
C ALA A 130 33.37 -12.25 -11.43
N ARG A 131 32.96 -11.94 -10.19
CA ARG A 131 31.72 -11.19 -9.91
C ARG A 131 31.76 -9.78 -10.49
N LYS A 132 32.92 -9.10 -10.40
CA LYS A 132 33.11 -7.76 -10.96
C LYS A 132 33.03 -7.81 -12.49
N ALA A 133 33.67 -8.78 -13.12
CA ALA A 133 33.62 -9.00 -14.56
C ALA A 133 32.19 -9.30 -15.04
N TYR A 134 31.47 -10.18 -14.34
CA TYR A 134 30.08 -10.47 -14.64
C TYR A 134 29.20 -9.21 -14.52
N ARG A 135 29.30 -8.46 -13.44
CA ARG A 135 28.56 -7.19 -13.27
C ARG A 135 28.88 -6.18 -14.36
N ALA A 136 30.13 -6.11 -14.79
CA ALA A 136 30.54 -5.22 -15.88
C ALA A 136 30.02 -5.68 -17.27
N SER A 137 29.73 -6.97 -17.42
CA SER A 137 29.13 -7.52 -18.66
C SER A 137 27.61 -7.30 -18.74
N LEU A 138 26.95 -7.01 -17.62
CA LEU A 138 25.53 -6.73 -17.63
C LEU A 138 25.25 -5.38 -18.35
N PRO A 139 24.19 -5.33 -19.13
CA PRO A 139 23.79 -4.08 -19.79
C PRO A 139 23.46 -3.03 -18.74
N ASN A 140 23.87 -1.79 -18.99
CA ASN A 140 23.49 -0.68 -18.12
C ASN A 140 21.98 -0.47 -18.19
N LEU A 141 21.36 -0.24 -17.02
CA LEU A 141 19.93 -0.03 -16.89
C LEU A 141 19.55 1.36 -17.41
N PHE A 142 19.55 1.50 -18.75
CA PHE A 142 19.09 2.70 -19.44
C PHE A 142 17.79 2.39 -20.16
N PHE A 143 16.81 3.25 -19.98
CA PHE A 143 15.51 3.15 -20.62
C PHE A 143 15.40 4.21 -21.71
N ASP A 144 15.17 3.80 -22.94
CA ASP A 144 14.95 4.72 -24.07
C ASP A 144 13.48 4.84 -24.46
N LYS A 145 12.67 3.86 -24.03
CA LYS A 145 11.23 3.80 -24.28
C LYS A 145 10.49 3.41 -23.03
N TYR A 146 9.32 3.98 -22.87
CA TYR A 146 8.35 3.55 -21.90
C TYR A 146 6.95 3.57 -22.50
N GLU A 147 6.11 2.67 -22.04
CA GLU A 147 4.70 2.58 -22.41
C GLU A 147 3.86 2.54 -21.13
N ILE A 148 2.83 3.38 -21.08
CA ILE A 148 1.87 3.39 -19.98
C ILE A 148 0.53 3.02 -20.59
N SER A 149 -0.03 1.91 -20.13
CA SER A 149 -1.31 1.38 -20.60
C SER A 149 -2.38 1.43 -19.52
N GLY A 150 -3.66 1.41 -19.94
CA GLY A 150 -4.82 1.37 -19.04
C GLY A 150 -5.27 2.70 -18.47
N LEU A 151 -4.65 3.81 -18.87
CA LEU A 151 -4.98 5.17 -18.48
C LEU A 151 -5.37 6.02 -19.70
N ASN A 152 -6.18 7.08 -19.48
CA ASN A 152 -6.43 8.07 -20.52
C ASN A 152 -5.26 9.08 -20.64
N ASP A 153 -5.28 9.94 -21.67
CA ASP A 153 -4.17 10.87 -21.97
C ASP A 153 -3.81 11.79 -20.78
N ASN A 154 -4.80 12.35 -20.10
CA ASN A 154 -4.58 13.25 -18.98
C ASN A 154 -4.00 12.52 -17.76
N GLN A 155 -4.45 11.30 -17.51
CA GLN A 155 -3.93 10.44 -16.45
C GLN A 155 -2.51 9.97 -16.76
N THR A 156 -2.26 9.65 -18.03
CA THR A 156 -0.92 9.29 -18.52
C THR A 156 0.05 10.47 -18.33
N MET A 157 -0.35 11.70 -18.66
CA MET A 157 0.46 12.89 -18.41
C MET A 157 0.76 13.09 -16.92
N TYR A 158 -0.23 12.91 -16.06
CA TYR A 158 -0.07 12.98 -14.62
C TYR A 158 0.96 11.96 -14.11
N VAL A 159 0.83 10.70 -14.52
CA VAL A 159 1.76 9.63 -14.15
C VAL A 159 3.17 9.89 -14.66
N LYS A 160 3.32 10.34 -15.91
CA LYS A 160 4.63 10.71 -16.51
C LYS A 160 5.36 11.79 -15.71
N GLU A 161 4.64 12.83 -15.31
CA GLU A 161 5.19 13.92 -14.50
C GLU A 161 5.67 13.42 -13.14
N LEU A 162 4.84 12.61 -12.45
CA LEU A 162 5.19 12.04 -11.15
C LEU A 162 6.36 11.06 -11.21
N LEU A 163 6.41 10.24 -12.24
CA LEU A 163 7.49 9.27 -12.45
C LEU A 163 8.76 9.89 -13.04
N GLN A 164 8.71 11.14 -13.47
CA GLN A 164 9.82 11.86 -14.10
C GLN A 164 10.44 11.11 -15.29
N LEU A 165 9.60 10.44 -16.09
CA LEU A 165 10.04 9.56 -17.18
C LEU A 165 10.74 10.29 -18.32
N ASP A 166 10.42 11.53 -18.55
CA ASP A 166 10.99 12.30 -19.67
C ASP A 166 12.44 12.77 -19.41
N GLY A 167 12.96 12.54 -18.21
CA GLY A 167 14.31 12.98 -17.83
C GLY A 167 14.49 14.52 -17.93
N PRO A 168 15.71 15.02 -17.84
CA PRO A 168 15.98 16.44 -17.94
C PRO A 168 15.69 16.96 -19.35
N LYS A 169 14.79 17.95 -19.48
CA LYS A 169 14.38 18.55 -20.76
C LYS A 169 15.54 19.12 -21.60
N ASN A 170 16.69 19.39 -20.97
CA ASN A 170 17.89 19.98 -21.60
C ASN A 170 18.99 18.95 -21.92
N ALA A 171 18.74 17.66 -21.77
CA ALA A 171 19.73 16.64 -22.04
C ALA A 171 20.04 16.53 -23.54
N LYS A 172 21.30 16.80 -23.89
CA LYS A 172 21.76 16.77 -25.29
C LYS A 172 22.06 15.36 -25.83
N LYS A 173 22.32 14.39 -24.95
CA LYS A 173 22.61 13.01 -25.32
C LYS A 173 21.53 12.06 -24.80
N LYS A 174 21.22 10.99 -25.56
CA LYS A 174 20.26 9.96 -25.15
C LYS A 174 20.57 9.38 -23.75
N LYS A 175 21.85 9.21 -23.45
CA LYS A 175 22.35 8.70 -22.15
C LYS A 175 22.04 9.65 -20.98
N ASP A 176 21.99 10.96 -21.25
CA ASP A 176 21.69 11.97 -20.23
C ASP A 176 20.18 12.14 -20.01
N ARG A 177 19.35 11.48 -20.84
CA ARG A 177 17.89 11.40 -20.71
C ARG A 177 17.42 10.18 -19.93
N ALA A 178 18.35 9.31 -19.50
CA ALA A 178 18.01 8.19 -18.65
C ALA A 178 17.32 8.69 -17.39
N PHE A 179 16.16 8.15 -17.09
CA PHE A 179 15.47 8.52 -15.87
C PHE A 179 16.21 7.95 -14.65
N ASP A 180 16.11 8.67 -13.55
CA ASP A 180 16.68 8.26 -12.27
C ASP A 180 15.79 7.16 -11.67
N LEU A 181 16.32 5.93 -11.55
CA LEU A 181 15.60 4.77 -11.05
C LEU A 181 15.07 4.99 -9.61
N GLU A 182 15.83 5.68 -8.75
CA GLU A 182 15.39 5.95 -7.38
C GLU A 182 14.21 6.93 -7.35
N LYS A 183 14.24 7.95 -8.19
CA LYS A 183 13.11 8.88 -8.34
C LYS A 183 11.90 8.21 -8.93
N PHE A 184 12.10 7.38 -9.95
CA PHE A 184 11.04 6.56 -10.54
C PHE A 184 10.39 5.68 -9.48
N ARG A 185 11.19 4.92 -8.72
CA ARG A 185 10.73 4.04 -7.66
C ARG A 185 9.94 4.81 -6.59
N SER A 186 10.46 5.95 -6.15
CA SER A 186 9.79 6.80 -5.17
C SER A 186 8.45 7.32 -5.71
N GLY A 187 8.41 7.79 -6.95
CA GLY A 187 7.20 8.26 -7.63
C GLY A 187 6.18 7.14 -7.82
N TYR A 188 6.63 5.95 -8.21
CA TYR A 188 5.78 4.79 -8.41
C TYR A 188 5.08 4.36 -7.12
N PHE A 189 5.83 4.20 -6.03
CA PHE A 189 5.25 3.88 -4.73
C PHE A 189 4.33 4.98 -4.21
N LYS A 190 4.64 6.24 -4.49
CA LYS A 190 3.74 7.35 -4.14
C LYS A 190 2.39 7.23 -4.87
N ILE A 191 2.40 6.98 -6.18
CA ILE A 191 1.16 6.78 -6.96
C ILE A 191 0.33 5.64 -6.38
N LEU A 192 0.96 4.51 -6.05
CA LEU A 192 0.25 3.37 -5.47
C LEU A 192 -0.27 3.65 -4.06
N SER A 193 0.45 4.44 -3.26
CA SER A 193 0.03 4.78 -1.88
C SER A 193 -1.12 5.77 -1.84
N ASP A 194 -1.25 6.65 -2.83
CA ASP A 194 -2.39 7.58 -2.94
C ASP A 194 -3.72 6.84 -3.16
N GLY A 195 -3.63 5.57 -3.60
CA GLY A 195 -4.76 4.65 -3.64
C GLY A 195 -5.78 4.91 -4.74
N ASP A 196 -5.56 5.86 -5.62
CA ASP A 196 -6.45 6.25 -6.71
C ASP A 196 -6.10 5.52 -8.02
N ILE A 197 -4.83 5.16 -8.18
CA ILE A 197 -4.32 4.39 -9.30
C ILE A 197 -3.78 3.07 -8.76
N GLU A 198 -4.18 1.99 -9.39
CA GLU A 198 -3.62 0.67 -9.17
C GLU A 198 -2.67 0.33 -10.31
N GLY A 199 -1.53 -0.25 -10.00
CA GLY A 199 -0.57 -0.71 -10.98
C GLY A 199 -0.03 -2.08 -10.62
N ASN A 200 0.39 -2.82 -11.63
CA ASN A 200 1.24 -3.99 -11.47
C ASN A 200 2.71 -3.54 -11.42
N TYR A 201 3.61 -4.42 -10.99
CA TYR A 201 5.03 -4.11 -11.12
C TYR A 201 5.36 -3.86 -12.60
N PRO A 202 6.17 -2.82 -12.91
CA PRO A 202 6.56 -2.53 -14.27
C PRO A 202 7.34 -3.68 -14.89
N ASP A 203 7.01 -4.04 -16.13
CA ASP A 203 7.75 -5.02 -16.89
C ASP A 203 8.93 -4.35 -17.60
N VAL A 204 10.10 -4.99 -17.51
CA VAL A 204 11.36 -4.47 -18.07
C VAL A 204 11.86 -5.43 -19.12
N THR A 205 11.89 -5.00 -20.36
CA THR A 205 12.34 -5.80 -21.49
C THR A 205 13.62 -5.21 -22.09
N TYR A 206 14.66 -6.04 -22.28
CA TYR A 206 15.89 -5.60 -22.92
C TYR A 206 15.74 -5.73 -24.44
N ASP A 207 16.05 -4.65 -25.16
CA ASP A 207 16.06 -4.63 -26.63
C ASP A 207 17.50 -4.75 -27.13
N ASP A 208 17.85 -5.92 -27.66
CA ASP A 208 19.19 -6.22 -28.20
C ASP A 208 19.58 -5.30 -29.35
N SER A 209 18.63 -4.78 -30.09
CA SER A 209 18.89 -3.90 -31.24
C SER A 209 19.29 -2.49 -30.83
N SER A 210 18.61 -1.93 -29.83
CA SER A 210 18.89 -0.59 -29.30
C SER A 210 19.94 -0.62 -28.19
N LYS A 211 20.18 -1.76 -27.55
CA LYS A 211 21.00 -1.93 -26.33
C LYS A 211 20.48 -1.14 -25.13
N PHE A 212 19.17 -0.87 -25.09
CA PHE A 212 18.46 -0.19 -24.01
C PHE A 212 17.33 -1.07 -23.51
N PHE A 213 16.77 -0.68 -22.36
CA PHE A 213 15.60 -1.32 -21.81
C PHE A 213 14.33 -0.54 -22.19
N LYS A 214 13.25 -1.28 -22.46
CA LYS A 214 11.88 -0.77 -22.54
C LYS A 214 11.20 -1.00 -21.21
N LEU A 215 10.41 -0.03 -20.76
CA LEU A 215 9.62 -0.07 -19.54
C LEU A 215 8.14 -0.08 -19.90
N ASP A 216 7.44 -1.13 -19.55
CA ASP A 216 6.01 -1.26 -19.75
C ASP A 216 5.30 -1.18 -18.38
N ILE A 217 4.38 -0.21 -18.25
CA ILE A 217 3.69 0.10 -16.99
C ILE A 217 2.19 -0.06 -17.23
N GLU A 218 1.61 -1.11 -16.68
CA GLU A 218 0.15 -1.29 -16.71
C GLU A 218 -0.47 -0.68 -15.45
N MET A 219 -1.35 0.30 -15.64
CA MET A 219 -2.06 0.99 -14.55
C MET A 219 -3.54 1.08 -14.86
N LYS A 220 -4.36 1.16 -13.83
CA LYS A 220 -5.79 1.43 -13.95
C LYS A 220 -6.24 2.35 -12.83
N THR A 221 -7.22 3.18 -13.10
CA THR A 221 -7.86 3.99 -12.07
C THR A 221 -8.87 3.17 -11.29
N LYS A 222 -8.98 3.41 -10.00
CA LYS A 222 -10.10 2.92 -9.20
C LYS A 222 -11.41 3.58 -9.64
N PRO A 223 -12.57 2.99 -9.29
CA PRO A 223 -13.84 3.64 -9.53
C PRO A 223 -13.87 5.05 -8.96
N SER A 224 -14.19 6.01 -9.82
CA SER A 224 -14.22 7.44 -9.45
C SER A 224 -15.38 7.82 -8.54
N PHE A 225 -16.31 6.91 -8.30
CA PHE A 225 -17.51 7.15 -7.51
C PHE A 225 -17.66 6.10 -6.39
N LYS A 226 -17.85 6.59 -5.16
CA LYS A 226 -18.06 5.77 -3.98
C LYS A 226 -19.30 6.25 -3.23
N VAL A 227 -20.17 5.33 -2.88
CA VAL A 227 -21.37 5.58 -2.08
C VAL A 227 -21.18 4.94 -0.71
N MET A 228 -21.52 5.69 0.32
CA MET A 228 -21.43 5.24 1.71
C MET A 228 -22.78 5.39 2.38
N PHE A 229 -23.20 4.37 3.10
CA PHE A 229 -24.41 4.37 3.92
C PHE A 229 -24.05 4.01 5.34
N GLY A 230 -24.71 4.62 6.30
CA GLY A 230 -24.51 4.33 7.70
C GLY A 230 -25.68 4.84 8.53
N GLY A 231 -25.63 4.57 9.81
CA GLY A 231 -26.64 5.07 10.74
C GLY A 231 -26.70 4.21 12.00
N ASN A 232 -27.55 4.65 12.90
CA ASN A 232 -27.93 3.91 14.10
C ASN A 232 -29.44 3.94 14.28
N VAL A 233 -29.96 2.86 14.80
CA VAL A 233 -31.37 2.76 15.23
C VAL A 233 -31.36 2.47 16.72
N SER A 234 -32.07 3.30 17.48
CA SER A 234 -32.17 3.20 18.91
C SER A 234 -33.63 3.26 19.35
N SER A 235 -33.94 2.69 20.49
CA SER A 235 -35.24 2.86 21.16
C SER A 235 -35.47 4.29 21.68
N THR A 236 -34.43 5.13 21.67
CA THR A 236 -34.49 6.56 21.98
C THR A 236 -34.67 7.40 20.72
N SER A 237 -34.94 8.70 20.88
CA SER A 237 -35.11 9.63 19.76
C SER A 237 -33.80 9.96 18.99
N MET A 238 -32.69 9.27 19.28
CA MET A 238 -31.38 9.50 18.67
C MET A 238 -31.09 8.63 17.45
N ASN A 239 -32.11 8.35 16.65
CA ASN A 239 -31.93 7.66 15.37
C ASN A 239 -31.24 8.58 14.37
N GLN A 240 -30.25 8.08 13.65
CA GLN A 240 -29.50 8.83 12.66
C GLN A 240 -29.24 8.00 11.41
N ALA A 241 -29.47 8.60 10.26
CA ALA A 241 -29.08 8.05 8.97
C ALA A 241 -27.98 8.90 8.36
N TYR A 242 -27.05 8.26 7.68
CA TYR A 242 -25.94 8.87 6.96
C TYR A 242 -25.92 8.39 5.53
N VAL A 243 -25.70 9.33 4.60
CA VAL A 243 -25.41 9.06 3.20
C VAL A 243 -24.21 9.89 2.80
N GLY A 244 -23.18 9.21 2.29
CA GLY A 244 -21.97 9.83 1.77
C GLY A 244 -21.78 9.50 0.30
N LEU A 245 -21.36 10.50 -0.47
CA LEU A 245 -20.93 10.34 -1.87
C LEU A 245 -19.54 10.93 -2.01
N GLU A 246 -18.62 10.15 -2.58
CA GLU A 246 -17.29 10.61 -2.93
C GLU A 246 -17.12 10.44 -4.44
N TYR A 247 -16.71 11.51 -5.09
CA TYR A 247 -16.34 11.50 -6.50
C TYR A 247 -14.90 11.97 -6.65
N ARG A 248 -14.09 11.13 -7.29
CA ARG A 248 -12.67 11.44 -7.58
C ARG A 248 -12.42 11.49 -9.08
N ARG A 249 -11.67 12.48 -9.48
CA ARG A 249 -11.21 12.64 -10.86
C ARG A 249 -9.71 12.89 -10.87
N ILE A 250 -8.98 12.04 -11.57
CA ILE A 250 -7.55 12.18 -11.80
C ILE A 250 -7.33 12.63 -13.24
N GLY A 251 -6.51 13.68 -13.39
CA GLY A 251 -6.12 14.24 -14.67
C GLY A 251 -4.82 15.04 -14.50
N LEU A 252 -4.75 16.23 -15.10
CA LEU A 252 -3.64 17.18 -14.87
C LEU A 252 -3.59 17.70 -13.42
N SER A 253 -4.68 17.54 -12.70
CA SER A 253 -4.82 17.73 -11.26
C SER A 253 -5.67 16.59 -10.71
N SER A 254 -5.50 16.23 -9.45
CA SER A 254 -6.44 15.34 -8.76
C SER A 254 -7.52 16.18 -8.11
N GLN A 255 -8.77 15.78 -8.31
CA GLN A 255 -9.95 16.44 -7.75
C GLN A 255 -10.77 15.43 -6.96
N THR A 256 -11.09 15.77 -5.73
CA THR A 256 -11.95 14.97 -4.86
C THR A 256 -13.12 15.82 -4.41
N TYR A 257 -14.33 15.30 -4.60
CA TYR A 257 -15.56 15.92 -4.14
C TYR A 257 -16.27 14.99 -3.19
N ASN A 258 -16.60 15.48 -2.01
CA ASN A 258 -17.34 14.74 -1.00
C ASN A 258 -18.66 15.45 -0.72
N PHE A 259 -19.70 14.66 -0.67
CA PHE A 259 -21.02 15.05 -0.22
C PHE A 259 -21.38 14.15 0.97
N ASP A 260 -21.68 14.74 2.12
CA ASP A 260 -22.06 14.03 3.32
C ASP A 260 -23.40 14.56 3.84
N GLY A 261 -24.37 13.70 4.00
CA GLY A 261 -25.66 14.00 4.56
C GLY A 261 -25.94 13.20 5.82
N TYR A 262 -26.26 13.89 6.90
CA TYR A 262 -26.73 13.30 8.16
C TYR A 262 -28.17 13.70 8.41
N PHE A 263 -29.01 12.75 8.73
CA PHE A 263 -30.45 12.95 8.94
C PHE A 263 -30.86 12.34 10.26
N SER A 264 -31.36 13.18 11.15
CA SER A 264 -31.84 12.81 12.48
C SER A 264 -32.97 13.75 12.90
N PRO A 265 -33.88 13.34 13.76
CA PRO A 265 -34.90 14.22 14.31
C PRO A 265 -34.36 15.46 15.03
N LEU A 266 -33.20 15.34 15.65
CA LEU A 266 -32.58 16.42 16.43
C LEU A 266 -31.48 17.17 15.68
N TYR A 267 -30.87 16.54 14.69
CA TYR A 267 -29.75 17.11 13.94
C TYR A 267 -29.76 16.61 12.51
N SER A 268 -29.68 17.52 11.58
CA SER A 268 -29.44 17.21 10.17
C SER A 268 -28.31 18.08 9.65
N SER A 269 -27.44 17.52 8.85
CA SER A 269 -26.37 18.28 8.23
C SER A 269 -26.14 17.87 6.80
N LEU A 270 -25.68 18.84 6.03
CA LEU A 270 -25.24 18.67 4.67
C LEU A 270 -23.85 19.27 4.53
N SER A 271 -22.90 18.48 4.10
CA SER A 271 -21.53 18.94 3.87
C SER A 271 -21.15 18.69 2.41
N LEU A 272 -20.65 19.73 1.77
CA LEU A 272 -20.03 19.68 0.45
C LEU A 272 -18.58 20.07 0.62
N ARG A 273 -17.67 19.20 0.22
CA ARG A 273 -16.23 19.46 0.28
C ARG A 273 -15.59 19.14 -1.06
N GLY A 274 -14.72 19.99 -1.50
CA GLY A 274 -13.89 19.78 -2.68
C GLY A 274 -12.43 20.00 -2.34
N ARG A 275 -11.59 19.20 -2.95
CA ARG A 275 -10.13 19.34 -2.90
C ARG A 275 -9.58 19.21 -4.30
N THR A 276 -8.70 20.11 -4.64
CA THR A 276 -7.93 20.06 -5.90
C THR A 276 -6.45 20.08 -5.58
N ASP A 277 -5.75 19.02 -5.95
CA ASP A 277 -4.30 18.90 -5.79
C ASP A 277 -3.64 19.22 -7.13
N PHE A 278 -2.74 20.21 -7.13
CA PHE A 278 -1.99 20.65 -8.30
C PHE A 278 -0.56 20.11 -8.22
N PHE A 279 -0.10 19.52 -9.32
CA PHE A 279 1.21 18.85 -9.38
C PHE A 279 2.24 19.62 -10.23
N MET A 280 1.87 20.77 -10.76
CA MET A 280 2.77 21.58 -11.56
C MET A 280 3.78 22.29 -10.65
N LYS A 281 5.04 22.35 -11.06
CA LYS A 281 6.21 23.06 -10.49
C LYS A 281 6.26 23.33 -8.98
N ALA A 282 5.14 23.44 -8.30
CA ALA A 282 4.99 23.49 -6.86
C ALA A 282 3.77 22.63 -6.49
N LEU A 283 3.96 21.65 -5.62
CA LEU A 283 2.86 20.85 -5.07
C LEU A 283 2.06 21.75 -4.14
N PHE A 284 0.81 22.02 -4.48
CA PHE A 284 -0.11 22.69 -3.58
C PHE A 284 -1.52 22.13 -3.76
N SER A 285 -2.30 22.19 -2.71
CA SER A 285 -3.69 21.76 -2.72
C SER A 285 -4.59 22.91 -2.32
N LEU A 286 -5.72 23.02 -3.01
CA LEU A 286 -6.80 23.94 -2.67
C LEU A 286 -7.97 23.13 -2.14
N ASP A 287 -8.32 23.35 -0.88
CA ASP A 287 -9.49 22.80 -0.25
C ASP A 287 -10.58 23.86 -0.17
N TYR A 288 -11.81 23.48 -0.44
CA TYR A 288 -12.98 24.31 -0.28
C TYR A 288 -14.15 23.48 0.25
N GLY A 289 -15.00 24.07 1.02
CA GLY A 289 -16.11 23.38 1.62
C GLY A 289 -17.25 24.30 2.00
N HIS A 290 -18.44 23.74 2.02
CA HIS A 290 -19.63 24.38 2.53
C HIS A 290 -20.37 23.38 3.40
N ASN A 291 -20.71 23.80 4.62
CA ASN A 291 -21.46 22.99 5.57
C ASN A 291 -22.75 23.73 5.95
N PHE A 292 -23.80 22.98 6.00
CA PHE A 292 -25.10 23.43 6.45
C PHE A 292 -25.55 22.50 7.56
N ASN A 293 -25.76 23.03 8.76
CA ASN A 293 -26.17 22.30 9.93
C ASN A 293 -27.51 22.83 10.42
N TYR A 294 -28.40 21.91 10.74
CA TYR A 294 -29.72 22.19 11.25
C TYR A 294 -29.92 21.42 12.54
N TYR A 295 -30.09 22.14 13.63
CA TYR A 295 -30.36 21.60 14.95
C TYR A 295 -31.79 21.91 15.36
N ASN A 296 -32.46 20.90 15.84
CA ASN A 296 -33.84 20.97 16.28
C ASN A 296 -33.91 20.54 17.74
N TYR A 297 -33.82 21.51 18.63
CA TYR A 297 -33.81 21.25 20.07
C TYR A 297 -35.24 21.23 20.59
N PHE A 298 -35.75 20.05 20.88
CA PHE A 298 -36.87 19.91 21.78
C PHE A 298 -36.36 19.95 23.22
N LYS A 299 -36.86 20.80 24.04
CA LYS A 299 -36.75 20.59 25.46
C LYS A 299 -37.64 19.41 25.84
N SER A 300 -37.18 18.18 25.61
CA SER A 300 -37.82 17.02 26.21
C SER A 300 -37.53 17.04 27.70
N ASN A 301 -38.55 17.03 28.49
CA ASN A 301 -38.46 16.79 29.93
C ASN A 301 -37.86 15.39 30.15
N PHE A 302 -36.52 15.32 30.30
CA PHE A 302 -35.85 14.16 30.84
C PHE A 302 -36.12 14.10 32.34
N GLY A 303 -37.07 13.28 32.74
CA GLY A 303 -37.45 13.07 34.14
C GLY A 303 -38.95 13.24 34.36
N GLY A 304 -39.63 12.15 34.57
CA GLY A 304 -41.07 11.89 34.63
C GLY A 304 -41.94 12.71 35.59
N ILE A 305 -41.69 13.97 35.75
CA ILE A 305 -42.56 14.92 36.50
C ILE A 305 -42.58 16.23 35.70
N ALA A 306 -43.34 16.20 34.57
CA ALA A 306 -43.58 17.42 33.82
C ALA A 306 -44.89 18.03 34.19
N LYS A 307 -44.90 19.15 34.93
CA LYS A 307 -45.92 20.16 34.76
C LYS A 307 -45.94 20.63 33.30
N LYS A 308 -47.10 20.73 32.69
CA LYS A 308 -47.34 21.41 31.40
C LYS A 308 -46.64 22.78 31.42
N THR A 309 -45.48 22.88 30.95
CA THR A 309 -44.76 24.14 30.75
C THR A 309 -44.35 24.21 29.30
N ASP A 310 -44.61 25.30 28.71
CA ASP A 310 -44.40 25.77 27.34
C ASP A 310 -43.27 25.06 26.63
N LEU A 311 -43.58 24.33 25.62
CA LEU A 311 -42.62 23.70 24.70
C LEU A 311 -41.87 24.81 23.96
N THR A 312 -40.74 25.24 24.48
CA THR A 312 -39.86 26.16 23.78
C THR A 312 -39.13 25.34 22.69
N TYR A 313 -39.41 25.64 21.48
CA TYR A 313 -38.83 25.06 20.30
C TYR A 313 -37.71 25.98 19.81
N SER A 314 -36.46 25.52 19.76
CA SER A 314 -35.39 26.30 19.16
C SER A 314 -34.82 25.62 17.94
N LYS A 315 -34.69 26.37 16.85
CA LYS A 315 -33.96 26.00 15.65
C LYS A 315 -32.66 26.75 15.62
N TYR A 316 -31.59 26.02 15.41
CA TYR A 316 -30.28 26.58 15.15
C TYR A 316 -29.84 26.15 13.75
N ILE A 317 -29.52 27.10 12.92
CA ILE A 317 -28.96 26.89 11.59
C ILE A 317 -27.59 27.53 11.60
N ASP A 318 -26.60 26.76 11.31
CA ASP A 318 -25.25 27.23 11.07
C ASP A 318 -24.83 26.85 9.65
N THR A 319 -24.22 27.77 8.96
CA THR A 319 -23.67 27.53 7.64
C THR A 319 -22.31 28.20 7.53
N TYR A 320 -21.33 27.47 7.11
CA TYR A 320 -19.99 28.00 6.93
C TYR A 320 -19.31 27.48 5.68
N ALA A 321 -18.47 28.33 5.11
CA ALA A 321 -17.59 27.99 4.01
C ALA A 321 -16.13 27.99 4.48
N THR A 322 -15.36 27.07 3.95
CA THR A 322 -13.94 26.93 4.23
C THR A 322 -13.16 26.99 2.92
N ALA A 323 -12.05 27.71 2.93
CA ALA A 323 -11.02 27.62 1.88
C ALA A 323 -9.66 27.43 2.54
N ALA A 324 -8.86 26.51 2.03
CA ALA A 324 -7.52 26.28 2.54
C ALA A 324 -6.52 26.06 1.40
N LEU A 325 -5.33 26.60 1.58
CA LEU A 325 -4.18 26.35 0.74
C LEU A 325 -3.20 25.49 1.54
N THR A 326 -2.83 24.34 0.99
CA THR A 326 -1.90 23.40 1.64
C THR A 326 -0.68 23.19 0.75
N VAL A 327 0.50 23.32 1.33
CA VAL A 327 1.80 23.16 0.66
C VAL A 327 2.66 22.17 1.45
N PRO A 328 3.23 21.13 0.84
CA PRO A 328 4.20 20.27 1.50
C PRO A 328 5.51 21.03 1.76
N VAL A 329 6.03 20.95 2.97
CA VAL A 329 7.32 21.56 3.39
C VAL A 329 8.45 20.53 3.28
N ASP A 330 8.20 19.31 3.74
CA ASP A 330 9.11 18.19 3.64
C ASP A 330 8.37 16.85 3.49
N ARG A 331 9.08 15.72 3.63
CA ARG A 331 8.48 14.37 3.48
C ARG A 331 7.41 14.04 4.53
N TYR A 332 7.40 14.74 5.65
CA TYR A 332 6.57 14.43 6.82
C TYR A 332 5.70 15.60 7.26
N SER A 333 5.89 16.80 6.66
CA SER A 333 5.27 18.02 7.13
C SER A 333 4.55 18.75 6.01
N VAL A 334 3.36 19.27 6.31
CA VAL A 334 2.58 20.14 5.42
C VAL A 334 2.23 21.44 6.14
N LEU A 335 2.26 22.54 5.42
CA LEU A 335 1.78 23.84 5.91
C LEU A 335 0.42 24.12 5.27
N SER A 336 -0.59 24.39 6.10
CA SER A 336 -1.93 24.77 5.64
C SER A 336 -2.32 26.13 6.17
N LEU A 337 -2.74 27.02 5.26
CA LEU A 337 -3.42 28.26 5.61
C LEU A 337 -4.90 28.08 5.33
N ARG A 338 -5.74 28.23 6.37
CA ARG A 338 -7.18 28.03 6.29
C ARG A 338 -7.94 29.29 6.66
N MET A 339 -8.95 29.60 5.86
CA MET A 339 -9.91 30.68 6.13
C MET A 339 -11.31 30.07 6.24
N ASN A 340 -12.06 30.47 7.27
CA ASN A 340 -13.45 30.07 7.46
C ASN A 340 -14.32 31.32 7.58
N GLY A 341 -15.48 31.29 6.97
CA GLY A 341 -16.50 32.33 7.12
C GLY A 341 -17.87 31.67 7.25
N GLY A 342 -18.68 32.16 8.13
CA GLY A 342 -19.97 31.53 8.40
C GLY A 342 -21.05 32.51 8.85
N TYR A 343 -22.24 31.95 8.89
CA TYR A 343 -23.45 32.66 9.34
C TYR A 343 -24.27 31.73 10.23
N ASP A 344 -24.68 32.24 11.36
CA ASP A 344 -25.47 31.54 12.37
C ASP A 344 -26.83 32.21 12.52
N ARG A 345 -27.87 31.38 12.60
CA ARG A 345 -29.24 31.85 12.84
C ARG A 345 -29.92 31.04 13.93
N TYR A 346 -30.34 31.71 14.96
CA TYR A 346 -31.19 31.17 16.02
C TYR A 346 -32.63 31.61 15.84
N SER A 347 -33.58 30.69 15.96
CA SER A 347 -35.01 30.95 15.90
C SER A 347 -35.66 30.27 17.11
N TYR A 348 -36.40 31.05 17.89
CA TYR A 348 -37.13 30.56 19.05
C TYR A 348 -38.62 30.64 18.72
N PHE A 349 -39.32 29.59 19.01
CA PHE A 349 -40.78 29.55 18.90
C PHE A 349 -41.35 29.27 20.30
N GLN A 350 -42.10 30.21 20.86
CA GLN A 350 -42.92 29.97 22.03
C GLN A 350 -44.29 29.50 21.53
N THR A 351 -44.74 28.34 21.98
CA THR A 351 -46.12 27.95 21.85
C THR A 351 -46.85 28.59 23.01
N THR A 352 -47.54 29.71 22.78
CA THR A 352 -48.56 30.20 23.68
C THR A 352 -49.82 29.47 23.35
N ASP A 353 -50.44 28.80 24.35
CA ASP A 353 -51.81 28.32 24.27
C ASP A 353 -52.77 29.52 24.04
#